data_193a175d895f3fe14e454fde83c1b169
#
_entry.id   193a175d895f3fe14e454fde83c1b169
#
_cell.length_a   1.000
_cell.length_b   1.000
_cell.length_c   1.000
_cell.angle_alpha   90.00
_cell.angle_beta   90.00
_cell.angle_gamma   90.00
#
_symmetry.space_group_name_H-M   'P 1'
#
loop_
_entity.id
_entity.type
_entity.pdbx_description
1 polymer ?
#
loop_
_entity_poly.entity_id
_entity_poly.type
_entity_poly.pdbx_seq_one_letter_code
_entity_poly.pdbx_strand_id
1 'polypeptide(L)'
;MRQVALPDGSRANLESHSAIALSFNGEERRVRLLSGNVWFTVAPLGKHETRPFRVEANGGVTQALGTQFSVDLNHGGADVAVHEHSVRVSYQGQSLVLAEQQGAHYADNQLARRAFSPEQFAWRRGWLIIDKQPVSDAVAQINRYQRQTVIVVNPTLRKRIVSGTFALNNPENAIATLRQTLGAEQVTLPGRTLLY
;
A
#
# COMPACT_ATOMS: atom_id res chain seq x y z
N MET A 1 -1.32 -11.65 -2.71
CA MET A 1 -1.31 -11.26 -1.28
C MET A 1 -0.71 -12.37 -0.45
N ARG A 2 0.07 -12.06 0.57
CA ARG A 2 0.73 -13.04 1.44
C ARG A 2 0.74 -12.56 2.89
N GLN A 3 0.33 -13.41 3.82
CA GLN A 3 0.52 -13.18 5.25
C GLN A 3 1.81 -13.84 5.72
N VAL A 4 2.62 -13.12 6.48
CA VAL A 4 3.88 -13.57 7.07
C VAL A 4 3.79 -13.41 8.58
N ALA A 5 4.03 -14.50 9.32
CA ALA A 5 4.24 -14.43 10.76
C ALA A 5 5.67 -13.98 11.02
N LEU A 6 5.86 -13.01 11.92
CA LEU A 6 7.15 -12.51 12.31
C LEU A 6 7.66 -13.21 13.60
N PRO A 7 8.98 -13.21 13.85
CA PRO A 7 9.58 -13.95 14.98
C PRO A 7 9.08 -13.53 16.37
N ASP A 8 8.55 -12.30 16.50
CA ASP A 8 8.01 -11.72 17.73
C ASP A 8 6.51 -11.98 17.94
N GLY A 9 5.87 -12.77 17.06
CA GLY A 9 4.44 -13.00 17.07
C GLY A 9 3.62 -11.93 16.32
N SER A 10 4.25 -10.86 15.83
CA SER A 10 3.61 -9.90 14.92
C SER A 10 3.26 -10.54 13.58
N ARG A 11 2.37 -9.91 12.83
CA ARG A 11 1.97 -10.35 11.49
C ARG A 11 2.10 -9.22 10.48
N ALA A 12 2.63 -9.55 9.30
CA ALA A 12 2.69 -8.67 8.15
C ALA A 12 1.81 -9.23 7.03
N ASN A 13 0.81 -8.48 6.59
CA ASN A 13 0.03 -8.79 5.39
C ASN A 13 0.61 -7.98 4.24
N LEU A 14 1.25 -8.66 3.30
CA LEU A 14 1.86 -8.06 2.13
C LEU A 14 0.84 -7.99 1.00
N GLU A 15 0.68 -6.80 0.43
CA GLU A 15 -0.03 -6.59 -0.82
C GLU A 15 0.73 -7.22 -2.00
N SER A 16 0.15 -7.28 -3.19
CA SER A 16 0.86 -7.76 -4.39
C SER A 16 2.10 -6.91 -4.68
N HIS A 17 3.19 -7.53 -5.14
CA HIS A 17 4.49 -6.89 -5.41
C HIS A 17 5.14 -6.21 -4.19
N SER A 18 4.78 -6.62 -2.98
CA SER A 18 5.41 -6.12 -1.75
C SER A 18 6.52 -7.05 -1.28
N ALA A 19 7.58 -6.44 -0.77
CA ALA A 19 8.72 -7.14 -0.22
C ALA A 19 9.21 -6.48 1.07
N ILE A 20 9.56 -7.29 2.06
CA ILE A 20 10.15 -6.84 3.33
C ILE A 20 11.42 -7.61 3.62
N ALA A 21 12.33 -6.96 4.36
CA ALA A 21 13.49 -7.59 4.99
C ALA A 21 13.38 -7.43 6.51
N LEU A 22 13.73 -8.49 7.24
CA LEU A 22 13.70 -8.50 8.70
C LEU A 22 15.11 -8.33 9.26
N SER A 23 15.26 -7.47 10.27
CA SER A 23 16.51 -7.25 11.01
C SER A 23 16.18 -7.11 12.50
N PHE A 24 15.80 -8.23 13.14
CA PHE A 24 15.52 -8.28 14.57
C PHE A 24 16.81 -8.59 15.32
N ASN A 25 17.07 -7.83 16.37
CA ASN A 25 18.23 -8.01 17.25
C ASN A 25 17.85 -7.87 18.73
N GLY A 26 18.82 -7.75 19.62
CA GLY A 26 18.59 -7.58 21.07
C GLY A 26 17.95 -6.24 21.46
N GLU A 27 18.02 -5.22 20.60
CA GLU A 27 17.59 -3.86 20.91
C GLU A 27 16.26 -3.48 20.24
N GLU A 28 15.98 -4.02 19.05
CA GLU A 28 14.80 -3.65 18.27
C GLU A 28 14.29 -4.76 17.36
N ARG A 29 13.02 -4.64 16.97
CA ARG A 29 12.33 -5.44 15.98
C ARG A 29 12.19 -4.62 14.68
N ARG A 30 13.24 -4.63 13.84
CA ARG A 30 13.28 -3.79 12.65
C ARG A 30 12.81 -4.56 11.42
N VAL A 31 11.90 -3.94 10.65
CA VAL A 31 11.45 -4.37 9.34
C VAL A 31 11.81 -3.28 8.33
N ARG A 32 12.40 -3.65 7.21
CA ARG A 32 12.60 -2.74 6.07
C ARG A 32 11.57 -3.07 4.99
N LEU A 33 10.74 -2.10 4.62
CA LEU A 33 9.87 -2.21 3.47
C LEU A 33 10.70 -1.87 2.21
N LEU A 34 10.86 -2.87 1.34
CA LEU A 34 11.67 -2.76 0.12
C LEU A 34 10.83 -2.32 -1.08
N SER A 35 9.56 -2.73 -1.11
CA SER A 35 8.59 -2.34 -2.15
C SER A 35 7.16 -2.59 -1.70
N GLY A 36 6.22 -1.85 -2.28
CA GLY A 36 4.79 -2.06 -2.17
C GLY A 36 4.19 -1.62 -0.85
N ASN A 37 3.08 -2.24 -0.46
CA ASN A 37 2.25 -1.89 0.69
C ASN A 37 2.14 -3.06 1.67
N VAL A 38 2.32 -2.79 2.95
CA VAL A 38 2.24 -3.81 4.00
C VAL A 38 1.40 -3.30 5.16
N TRP A 39 0.47 -4.13 5.59
CA TRP A 39 -0.26 -3.94 6.84
C TRP A 39 0.39 -4.77 7.94
N PHE A 40 0.71 -4.11 9.04
CA PHE A 40 1.28 -4.73 10.23
C PHE A 40 0.24 -4.84 11.34
N THR A 41 0.19 -6.01 11.98
CA THR A 41 -0.45 -6.22 13.27
C THR A 41 0.67 -6.56 14.25
N VAL A 42 1.03 -5.59 15.08
CA VAL A 42 2.23 -5.67 15.93
C VAL A 42 1.89 -6.27 17.29
N ALA A 43 2.64 -7.28 17.70
CA ALA A 43 2.55 -7.82 19.04
C ALA A 43 2.86 -6.72 20.08
N PRO A 44 2.01 -6.56 21.13
CA PRO A 44 2.17 -5.50 22.10
C PRO A 44 3.48 -5.63 22.88
N LEU A 45 4.00 -4.49 23.34
CA LEU A 45 5.05 -4.49 24.34
C LEU A 45 4.53 -5.07 25.67
N GLY A 46 5.38 -5.80 26.37
CA GLY A 46 5.02 -6.45 27.61
C GLY A 46 6.23 -6.99 28.36
N LYS A 47 6.01 -7.81 29.38
CA LYS A 47 7.10 -8.36 30.22
C LYS A 47 8.14 -9.18 29.40
N HIS A 48 7.72 -9.80 28.32
CA HIS A 48 8.57 -10.67 27.49
C HIS A 48 9.06 -10.02 26.20
N GLU A 49 8.50 -8.85 25.81
CA GLU A 49 8.90 -8.13 24.62
C GLU A 49 8.95 -6.62 24.92
N THR A 50 10.15 -6.09 25.05
CA THR A 50 10.39 -4.67 25.39
C THR A 50 11.00 -3.90 24.22
N ARG A 51 11.44 -4.60 23.18
CA ARG A 51 12.09 -3.99 22.01
C ARG A 51 11.07 -3.26 21.16
N PRO A 52 11.32 -2.01 20.74
CA PRO A 52 10.44 -1.29 19.85
C PRO A 52 10.34 -1.99 18.48
N PHE A 53 9.13 -1.98 17.90
CA PHE A 53 8.91 -2.43 16.53
C PHE A 53 9.02 -1.23 15.60
N ARG A 54 9.91 -1.32 14.61
CA ARG A 54 10.18 -0.23 13.66
C ARG A 54 10.08 -0.71 12.23
N VAL A 55 9.42 0.09 11.39
CA VAL A 55 9.39 -0.10 9.93
C VAL A 55 10.14 1.04 9.27
N GLU A 56 11.16 0.68 8.50
CA GLU A 56 11.91 1.61 7.64
C GLU A 56 11.36 1.56 6.22
N ALA A 57 11.07 2.71 5.63
CA ALA A 57 10.68 2.87 4.24
C ALA A 57 11.16 4.23 3.73
N ASN A 58 11.77 4.30 2.55
CA ASN A 58 12.21 5.53 1.90
C ASN A 58 12.94 6.53 2.84
N GLY A 59 13.82 6.03 3.69
CA GLY A 59 14.58 6.86 4.64
C GLY A 59 13.79 7.35 5.86
N GLY A 60 12.51 7.05 5.95
CA GLY A 60 11.68 7.30 7.14
C GLY A 60 11.58 6.07 8.04
N VAL A 61 11.21 6.30 9.30
CA VAL A 61 11.02 5.27 10.31
C VAL A 61 9.65 5.44 10.95
N THR A 62 8.85 4.39 10.93
CA THR A 62 7.59 4.28 11.66
C THR A 62 7.78 3.35 12.85
N GLN A 63 7.67 3.88 14.07
CA GLN A 63 7.75 3.11 15.30
C GLN A 63 6.34 2.81 15.83
N ALA A 64 6.03 1.54 15.97
CA ALA A 64 4.77 1.07 16.53
C ALA A 64 4.76 1.21 18.06
N LEU A 65 3.60 1.60 18.59
CA LEU A 65 3.31 1.69 20.01
C LEU A 65 2.23 0.66 20.43
N GLY A 66 2.32 -0.60 19.87
CA GLY A 66 1.35 -1.66 20.09
C GLY A 66 0.08 -1.51 19.22
N THR A 67 0.21 -1.61 17.90
CA THR A 67 -0.75 -1.01 16.95
C THR A 67 -1.01 -1.88 15.73
N GLN A 68 -2.10 -1.57 15.01
CA GLN A 68 -2.30 -1.95 13.62
C GLN A 68 -2.09 -0.72 12.73
N PHE A 69 -1.19 -0.82 11.77
CA PHE A 69 -0.88 0.25 10.83
C PHE A 69 -0.40 -0.30 9.48
N SER A 70 -0.43 0.53 8.47
CA SER A 70 0.11 0.21 7.15
C SER A 70 1.20 1.19 6.75
N VAL A 71 2.12 0.70 5.92
CA VAL A 71 3.12 1.51 5.23
C VAL A 71 3.08 1.14 3.76
N ASP A 72 2.84 2.13 2.89
CA ASP A 72 2.85 2.01 1.43
C ASP A 72 4.03 2.78 0.86
N LEU A 73 4.98 2.06 0.26
CA LEU A 73 6.12 2.64 -0.44
C LEU A 73 5.71 2.93 -1.89
N ASN A 74 5.48 4.18 -2.21
CA ASN A 74 5.08 4.65 -3.52
C ASN A 74 6.20 5.40 -4.25
N HIS A 75 5.96 5.81 -5.52
CA HIS A 75 6.98 6.40 -6.39
C HIS A 75 7.54 7.78 -5.95
N GLY A 76 7.05 8.38 -4.90
CA GLY A 76 7.53 9.68 -4.44
C GLY A 76 7.90 9.71 -2.97
N GLY A 77 7.64 8.61 -2.24
CA GLY A 77 7.84 8.61 -0.80
C GLY A 77 7.19 7.42 -0.13
N ALA A 78 6.67 7.60 1.08
CA ALA A 78 5.87 6.59 1.73
C ALA A 78 4.66 7.20 2.46
N ASP A 79 3.57 6.45 2.42
CA ASP A 79 2.34 6.75 3.16
C ASP A 79 2.25 5.83 4.38
N VAL A 80 1.89 6.40 5.53
CA VAL A 80 1.61 5.67 6.76
C VAL A 80 0.17 5.92 7.18
N ALA A 81 -0.56 4.86 7.54
CA ALA A 81 -1.91 4.98 8.07
C ALA A 81 -2.08 4.13 9.33
N VAL A 82 -2.72 4.70 10.36
CA VAL A 82 -2.95 4.04 11.65
C VAL A 82 -4.39 3.56 11.73
N HIS A 83 -4.56 2.27 12.04
CA HIS A 83 -5.87 1.62 12.11
C HIS A 83 -6.30 1.31 13.54
N GLU A 84 -5.32 1.14 14.45
CA GLU A 84 -5.56 0.96 15.89
C GLU A 84 -4.40 1.58 16.67
N HIS A 85 -4.69 2.24 17.76
CA HIS A 85 -3.76 2.89 18.69
C HIS A 85 -2.94 4.01 18.03
N SER A 86 -1.60 3.94 18.08
CA SER A 86 -0.75 5.03 17.58
C SER A 86 0.61 4.56 17.08
N VAL A 87 1.22 5.37 16.21
CA VAL A 87 2.61 5.22 15.76
C VAL A 87 3.34 6.56 15.83
N ARG A 88 4.66 6.50 15.92
CA ARG A 88 5.52 7.66 15.67
C ARG A 88 6.19 7.50 14.31
N VAL A 89 6.01 8.49 13.45
CA VAL A 89 6.70 8.59 12.15
C VAL A 89 7.80 9.61 12.25
N SER A 90 9.00 9.27 11.84
CA SER A 90 10.18 10.15 11.81
C SER A 90 10.79 10.16 10.42
N TYR A 91 11.08 11.34 9.88
CA TYR A 91 11.69 11.53 8.57
C TYR A 91 12.47 12.83 8.52
N GLN A 92 13.76 12.80 8.11
CA GLN A 92 14.61 13.98 7.94
C GLN A 92 14.55 14.96 9.13
N GLY A 93 14.72 14.45 10.35
CA GLY A 93 14.70 15.26 11.59
C GLY A 93 13.31 15.71 12.05
N GLN A 94 12.28 15.52 11.24
CA GLN A 94 10.89 15.78 11.61
C GLN A 94 10.25 14.57 12.26
N SER A 95 9.25 14.77 13.12
CA SER A 95 8.51 13.67 13.75
C SER A 95 7.05 14.02 13.98
N LEU A 96 6.16 13.04 13.72
CA LEU A 96 4.73 13.12 14.00
C LEU A 96 4.29 11.89 14.80
N VAL A 97 3.41 12.10 15.78
CA VAL A 97 2.63 11.02 16.37
C VAL A 97 1.28 10.98 15.67
N LEU A 98 0.91 9.82 15.16
CA LEU A 98 -0.36 9.55 14.51
C LEU A 98 -1.18 8.66 15.43
N ALA A 99 -2.40 9.08 15.71
CA ALA A 99 -3.41 8.28 16.39
C ALA A 99 -4.23 7.48 15.38
N GLU A 100 -5.15 6.67 15.90
CA GLU A 100 -6.11 5.93 15.10
C GLU A 100 -6.84 6.82 14.08
N GLN A 101 -7.06 6.30 12.88
CA GLN A 101 -7.65 7.00 11.73
C GLN A 101 -6.84 8.21 11.22
N GLN A 102 -5.59 8.35 11.64
CA GLN A 102 -4.68 9.36 11.12
C GLN A 102 -3.64 8.74 10.19
N GLY A 103 -3.21 9.53 9.21
CA GLY A 103 -2.14 9.17 8.29
C GLY A 103 -1.14 10.28 8.11
N ALA A 104 -0.01 9.93 7.51
CA ALA A 104 1.02 10.86 7.07
C ALA A 104 1.63 10.39 5.75
N HIS A 105 2.12 11.35 5.00
CA HIS A 105 2.98 11.15 3.84
C HIS A 105 4.33 11.79 4.11
N TYR A 106 5.40 11.14 3.65
CA TYR A 106 6.73 11.75 3.65
C TYR A 106 7.47 11.49 2.33
N ALA A 107 7.99 12.56 1.78
CA ALA A 107 8.80 12.63 0.57
C ALA A 107 9.52 13.97 0.52
N ASP A 108 10.55 14.13 -0.32
CA ASP A 108 11.18 15.40 -0.66
C ASP A 108 11.52 16.27 0.58
N ASN A 109 12.07 15.64 1.62
CA ASN A 109 12.40 16.24 2.92
C ASN A 109 11.20 16.81 3.71
N GLN A 110 9.97 16.42 3.37
CA GLN A 110 8.76 16.85 4.07
C GLN A 110 8.06 15.66 4.71
N LEU A 111 7.52 15.88 5.91
CA LEU A 111 6.64 14.97 6.61
C LEU A 111 5.34 15.70 6.95
N ALA A 112 4.23 15.30 6.34
CA ALA A 112 2.95 15.97 6.49
C ALA A 112 1.83 14.98 6.84
N ARG A 113 0.83 15.42 7.62
CA ARG A 113 -0.39 14.65 7.83
C ARG A 113 -1.14 14.52 6.51
N ARG A 114 -1.69 13.32 6.27
CA ARG A 114 -2.49 12.99 5.10
C ARG A 114 -3.69 12.17 5.52
N ALA A 115 -4.86 12.52 5.03
CA ALA A 115 -6.04 11.70 5.19
C ALA A 115 -5.90 10.43 4.33
N PHE A 116 -6.42 9.32 4.83
CA PHE A 116 -6.57 8.09 4.07
C PHE A 116 -8.02 7.62 4.11
N SER A 117 -8.39 6.84 3.10
CA SER A 117 -9.70 6.22 3.01
C SER A 117 -9.62 4.74 3.39
N PRO A 118 -10.55 4.21 4.20
CA PRO A 118 -10.61 2.79 4.53
C PRO A 118 -10.68 1.86 3.31
N GLU A 119 -11.21 2.35 2.19
CA GLU A 119 -11.32 1.63 0.92
C GLU A 119 -9.95 1.26 0.35
N GLN A 120 -8.90 2.05 0.62
CA GLN A 120 -7.52 1.76 0.21
C GLN A 120 -6.98 0.44 0.78
N PHE A 121 -7.61 -0.09 1.85
CA PHE A 121 -7.23 -1.33 2.51
C PHE A 121 -8.18 -2.50 2.21
N ALA A 122 -9.12 -2.32 1.29
CA ALA A 122 -10.07 -3.36 0.87
C ALA A 122 -9.36 -4.59 0.26
N TRP A 123 -8.13 -4.41 -0.25
CA TRP A 123 -7.28 -5.48 -0.76
C TRP A 123 -7.06 -6.59 0.26
N ARG A 124 -7.01 -6.29 1.56
CA ARG A 124 -6.91 -7.30 2.63
C ARG A 124 -8.07 -8.29 2.65
N ARG A 125 -9.22 -7.89 2.14
CA ARG A 125 -10.44 -8.69 2.00
C ARG A 125 -10.64 -9.20 0.56
N GLY A 126 -9.63 -9.02 -0.30
CA GLY A 126 -9.67 -9.48 -1.69
C GLY A 126 -10.39 -8.54 -2.66
N TRP A 127 -10.56 -7.27 -2.30
CA TRP A 127 -11.24 -6.27 -3.13
C TRP A 127 -10.34 -5.10 -3.47
N LEU A 128 -10.47 -4.57 -4.66
CA LEU A 128 -9.95 -3.28 -5.08
C LEU A 128 -11.11 -2.32 -5.26
N ILE A 129 -11.13 -1.24 -4.49
CA ILE A 129 -12.15 -0.19 -4.58
C ILE A 129 -11.50 1.03 -5.23
N ILE A 130 -12.03 1.43 -6.37
CA ILE A 130 -11.65 2.63 -7.10
C ILE A 130 -12.81 3.62 -6.94
N ASP A 131 -12.52 4.79 -6.37
CA ASP A 131 -13.52 5.83 -6.21
C ASP A 131 -13.04 7.13 -6.86
N LYS A 132 -13.79 7.58 -7.87
CA LYS A 132 -13.59 8.83 -8.60
C LYS A 132 -12.14 9.09 -9.02
N GLN A 133 -11.48 8.09 -9.58
CA GLN A 133 -10.09 8.18 -9.99
C GLN A 133 -9.95 8.23 -11.52
N PRO A 134 -8.88 8.89 -12.03
CA PRO A 134 -8.53 8.79 -13.44
C PRO A 134 -8.31 7.33 -13.87
N VAL A 135 -8.69 7.00 -15.09
CA VAL A 135 -8.49 5.65 -15.67
C VAL A 135 -7.02 5.24 -15.61
N SER A 136 -6.08 6.18 -15.82
CA SER A 136 -4.65 5.91 -15.68
C SER A 136 -4.29 5.32 -14.31
N ASP A 137 -4.86 5.89 -13.25
CA ASP A 137 -4.55 5.52 -11.86
C ASP A 137 -5.27 4.23 -11.47
N ALA A 138 -6.53 4.08 -11.92
CA ALA A 138 -7.29 2.84 -11.77
C ALA A 138 -6.57 1.65 -12.41
N VAL A 139 -6.10 1.81 -13.66
CA VAL A 139 -5.34 0.77 -14.37
C VAL A 139 -4.00 0.49 -13.70
N ALA A 140 -3.30 1.52 -13.22
CA ALA A 140 -2.05 1.33 -12.46
C ALA A 140 -2.26 0.50 -11.20
N GLN A 141 -3.36 0.72 -10.48
CA GLN A 141 -3.71 -0.10 -9.31
C GLN A 141 -4.05 -1.55 -9.69
N ILE A 142 -4.85 -1.77 -10.75
CA ILE A 142 -5.18 -3.12 -11.22
C ILE A 142 -3.92 -3.87 -11.67
N ASN A 143 -2.97 -3.18 -12.31
CA ASN A 143 -1.70 -3.76 -12.75
C ASN A 143 -0.87 -4.36 -11.60
N ARG A 144 -1.07 -3.93 -10.36
CA ARG A 144 -0.41 -4.54 -9.18
C ARG A 144 -0.84 -6.00 -8.95
N TYR A 145 -1.97 -6.43 -9.52
CA TYR A 145 -2.56 -7.74 -9.23
C TYR A 145 -2.57 -8.70 -10.42
N GLN A 146 -2.10 -8.26 -11.59
CA GLN A 146 -2.07 -9.07 -12.81
C GLN A 146 -0.65 -9.24 -13.35
N ARG A 147 -0.47 -10.26 -14.18
CA ARG A 147 0.84 -10.57 -14.78
C ARG A 147 1.13 -9.71 -16.01
N GLN A 148 0.11 -9.43 -16.78
CA GLN A 148 0.22 -8.68 -18.02
C GLN A 148 -0.06 -7.20 -17.77
N THR A 149 0.89 -6.33 -18.06
CA THR A 149 0.72 -4.89 -17.86
C THR A 149 -0.25 -4.31 -18.89
N VAL A 150 -1.24 -3.57 -18.41
CA VAL A 150 -2.17 -2.78 -19.23
C VAL A 150 -1.70 -1.33 -19.26
N ILE A 151 -1.65 -0.75 -20.44
CA ILE A 151 -1.23 0.64 -20.67
C ILE A 151 -2.36 1.38 -21.39
N VAL A 152 -2.83 2.48 -20.83
CA VAL A 152 -3.80 3.35 -21.49
C VAL A 152 -3.02 4.34 -22.35
N VAL A 153 -3.12 4.21 -23.68
CA VAL A 153 -2.37 5.05 -24.64
C VAL A 153 -3.12 6.31 -25.06
N ASN A 154 -4.46 6.28 -25.07
CA ASN A 154 -5.29 7.42 -25.42
C ASN A 154 -5.26 8.49 -24.32
N PRO A 155 -4.79 9.75 -24.60
CA PRO A 155 -4.67 10.79 -23.58
C PRO A 155 -6.04 11.23 -22.99
N THR A 156 -7.11 11.19 -23.79
CA THR A 156 -8.46 11.53 -23.33
C THR A 156 -9.00 10.44 -22.41
N LEU A 157 -8.82 9.18 -22.77
CA LEU A 157 -9.23 8.03 -21.98
C LEU A 157 -8.53 8.01 -20.62
N ARG A 158 -7.23 8.34 -20.58
CA ARG A 158 -6.44 8.38 -19.33
C ARG A 158 -7.05 9.28 -18.26
N LYS A 159 -7.65 10.39 -18.67
CA LYS A 159 -8.20 11.42 -17.77
C LYS A 159 -9.65 11.17 -17.35
N ARG A 160 -10.36 10.23 -18.02
CA ARG A 160 -11.75 9.92 -17.66
C ARG A 160 -11.79 9.40 -16.22
N ILE A 161 -12.81 9.83 -15.49
CA ILE A 161 -13.00 9.43 -14.09
C ILE A 161 -13.84 8.17 -14.03
N VAL A 162 -13.41 7.22 -13.23
CA VAL A 162 -14.10 5.94 -13.02
C VAL A 162 -14.24 5.62 -11.54
N SER A 163 -15.29 4.87 -11.21
CA SER A 163 -15.48 4.24 -9.90
C SER A 163 -15.90 2.79 -10.12
N GLY A 164 -15.48 1.92 -9.22
CA GLY A 164 -15.85 0.50 -9.29
C GLY A 164 -15.21 -0.32 -8.16
N THR A 165 -15.80 -1.48 -7.92
CA THR A 165 -15.28 -2.47 -6.97
C THR A 165 -14.96 -3.74 -7.73
N PHE A 166 -13.72 -4.22 -7.60
CA PHE A 166 -13.21 -5.36 -8.35
C PHE A 166 -12.66 -6.43 -7.40
N ALA A 167 -12.96 -7.69 -7.69
CA ALA A 167 -12.41 -8.82 -6.96
C ALA A 167 -10.96 -9.10 -7.40
N LEU A 168 -10.04 -9.17 -6.46
CA LEU A 168 -8.60 -9.36 -6.73
C LEU A 168 -8.21 -10.79 -7.12
N ASN A 169 -9.11 -11.75 -6.97
CA ASN A 169 -8.91 -13.11 -7.47
C ASN A 169 -9.07 -13.25 -8.98
N ASN A 170 -9.64 -12.23 -9.65
CA ASN A 170 -9.78 -12.16 -11.10
C ASN A 170 -9.54 -10.73 -11.59
N PRO A 171 -8.31 -10.22 -11.56
CA PRO A 171 -8.00 -8.85 -11.96
C PRO A 171 -8.19 -8.59 -13.46
N GLU A 172 -8.14 -9.62 -14.30
CA GLU A 172 -8.38 -9.50 -15.74
C GLU A 172 -9.83 -9.08 -16.03
N ASN A 173 -10.77 -9.54 -15.21
CA ASN A 173 -12.17 -9.11 -15.31
C ASN A 173 -12.35 -7.62 -15.03
N ALA A 174 -11.54 -7.03 -14.15
CA ALA A 174 -11.58 -5.59 -13.88
C ALA A 174 -11.21 -4.78 -15.13
N ILE A 175 -10.20 -5.19 -15.88
CA ILE A 175 -9.82 -4.55 -17.15
C ILE A 175 -10.89 -4.73 -18.21
N ALA A 176 -11.47 -5.94 -18.33
CA ALA A 176 -12.56 -6.20 -19.27
C ALA A 176 -13.80 -5.30 -18.99
N THR A 177 -14.15 -5.17 -17.71
CA THR A 177 -15.25 -4.31 -17.27
C THR A 177 -14.96 -2.83 -17.57
N LEU A 178 -13.76 -2.33 -17.24
CA LEU A 178 -13.37 -0.97 -17.55
C LEU A 178 -13.43 -0.71 -19.06
N ARG A 179 -12.86 -1.60 -19.86
CA ARG A 179 -12.87 -1.49 -21.31
C ARG A 179 -14.29 -1.37 -21.85
N GLN A 180 -15.19 -2.26 -21.41
CA GLN A 180 -16.60 -2.24 -21.86
C GLN A 180 -17.32 -0.95 -21.44
N THR A 181 -17.17 -0.54 -20.19
CA THR A 181 -17.79 0.69 -19.65
C THR A 181 -17.30 1.96 -20.37
N LEU A 182 -16.05 1.97 -20.76
CA LEU A 182 -15.40 3.12 -21.40
C LEU A 182 -15.60 3.14 -22.92
N GLY A 183 -16.07 2.04 -23.52
CA GLY A 183 -16.14 1.87 -24.98
C GLY A 183 -14.75 1.84 -25.60
N ALA A 184 -13.73 1.40 -24.84
CA ALA A 184 -12.36 1.38 -25.29
C ALA A 184 -12.04 0.10 -26.07
N GLU A 185 -11.16 0.22 -27.04
CA GLU A 185 -10.59 -0.90 -27.78
C GLU A 185 -9.27 -1.35 -27.14
N GLN A 186 -8.83 -2.56 -27.47
CA GLN A 186 -7.54 -3.07 -26.97
C GLN A 186 -6.75 -3.80 -28.05
N VAL A 187 -5.44 -3.69 -27.94
CA VAL A 187 -4.47 -4.53 -28.67
C VAL A 187 -3.60 -5.24 -27.66
N THR A 188 -3.53 -6.57 -27.77
CA THR A 188 -2.69 -7.40 -26.91
C THR A 188 -1.39 -7.72 -27.62
N LEU A 189 -0.29 -7.39 -26.97
CA LEU A 189 1.09 -7.64 -27.40
C LEU A 189 1.76 -8.59 -26.40
N PRO A 190 2.88 -9.24 -26.75
CA PRO A 190 3.63 -10.02 -25.78
C PRO A 190 3.98 -9.19 -24.54
N GLY A 191 3.50 -9.63 -23.37
CA GLY A 191 3.75 -9.01 -22.05
C GLY A 191 2.95 -7.74 -21.73
N ARG A 192 2.14 -7.20 -22.66
CA ARG A 192 1.35 -5.97 -22.40
C ARG A 192 0.07 -5.90 -23.23
N THR A 193 -0.92 -5.18 -22.70
CA THR A 193 -2.15 -4.83 -23.42
C THR A 193 -2.26 -3.30 -23.51
N LEU A 194 -2.55 -2.78 -24.68
CA LEU A 194 -2.78 -1.36 -24.93
C LEU A 194 -4.29 -1.09 -24.98
N LEU A 195 -4.77 -0.06 -24.26
CA LEU A 195 -6.15 0.45 -24.31
C LEU A 195 -6.16 1.81 -25.00
N TYR A 196 -7.08 2.00 -25.99
CA TYR A 196 -7.24 3.24 -26.76
C TYR A 196 -8.69 3.54 -27.09
#